data_496bc560bff2c7203659d336e446b283
#
_entry.id   496bc560bff2c7203659d336e446b283
#
_cell.length_a   1.000
_cell.length_b   1.000
_cell.length_c   1.000
_cell.angle_alpha   90.00
_cell.angle_beta   90.00
_cell.angle_gamma   90.00
#
_symmetry.space_group_name_H-M   'P 1'
#
loop_
_entity.id
_entity.type
_entity.pdbx_description
1 polymer ?
#
loop_
_entity_poly.entity_id
_entity_poly.type
_entity_poly.pdbx_seq_one_letter_code
_entity_poly.pdbx_strand_id
1 'polypeptide(L)'
;MIAPCRLLADEGIDIRALSLADTQRFGILRMIVSDWERARALLQGAGSVVNVTEVVAVEVPDRPGGLAGVLELFEGSGINIEYMYAFPFVRGEKAVLIFRFDQPDAAIGRLREKGVNVLDGGTIEGR
;
A
#
# COMPACT_ATOMS: atom_id res chain seq x y z
N MET A 1 16.06 0.14 -11.71
CA MET A 1 14.76 0.81 -11.49
C MET A 1 13.79 0.62 -12.65
N ILE A 2 14.20 0.91 -13.86
CA ILE A 2 13.30 0.76 -15.02
C ILE A 2 12.98 -0.70 -15.34
N ALA A 3 13.93 -1.60 -15.12
CA ALA A 3 13.78 -3.01 -15.51
C ALA A 3 12.56 -3.71 -14.90
N PRO A 4 12.30 -3.61 -13.58
CA PRO A 4 11.10 -4.23 -13.02
C PRO A 4 9.82 -3.67 -13.60
N CYS A 5 9.74 -2.35 -13.80
CA CYS A 5 8.56 -1.72 -14.35
C CYS A 5 8.32 -2.14 -15.79
N ARG A 6 9.38 -2.23 -16.58
CA ARG A 6 9.28 -2.67 -17.98
C ARG A 6 8.83 -4.12 -18.07
N LEU A 7 9.38 -4.98 -17.22
CA LEU A 7 9.01 -6.38 -17.20
C LEU A 7 7.50 -6.56 -16.94
N LEU A 8 6.98 -5.86 -15.95
CA LEU A 8 5.56 -5.94 -15.62
C LEU A 8 4.68 -5.35 -16.72
N ALA A 9 5.11 -4.24 -17.32
CA ALA A 9 4.38 -3.61 -18.41
C ALA A 9 4.29 -4.52 -19.62
N ASP A 10 5.38 -5.19 -19.99
CA ASP A 10 5.43 -6.09 -21.14
C ASP A 10 4.52 -7.30 -20.94
N GLU A 11 4.23 -7.66 -19.69
CA GLU A 11 3.33 -8.77 -19.37
C GLU A 11 1.91 -8.31 -19.06
N GLY A 12 1.60 -7.04 -19.29
CA GLY A 12 0.27 -6.50 -19.11
C GLY A 12 -0.15 -6.29 -17.66
N ILE A 13 0.81 -6.24 -16.74
CA ILE A 13 0.54 -6.01 -15.33
C ILE A 13 0.61 -4.52 -15.04
N ASP A 14 -0.47 -3.98 -14.51
CA ASP A 14 -0.57 -2.55 -14.20
C ASP A 14 -0.03 -2.27 -12.80
N ILE A 15 0.78 -1.22 -12.69
CA ILE A 15 1.29 -0.72 -11.40
C ILE A 15 0.34 0.38 -10.94
N ARG A 16 -0.39 0.12 -9.87
CA ARG A 16 -1.41 1.05 -9.38
C ARG A 16 -0.88 2.06 -8.39
N ALA A 17 0.12 1.68 -7.62
CA ALA A 17 0.79 2.58 -6.69
C ALA A 17 2.23 2.16 -6.56
N LEU A 18 3.11 3.11 -6.30
CA LEU A 18 4.54 2.90 -6.32
C LEU A 18 5.20 3.79 -5.27
N SER A 19 6.15 3.22 -4.54
CA SER A 19 6.97 3.95 -3.57
C SER A 19 8.39 3.44 -3.65
N LEU A 20 9.34 4.35 -3.71
CA LEU A 20 10.77 4.03 -3.71
C LEU A 20 11.43 4.59 -2.48
N ALA A 21 12.09 3.72 -1.73
CA ALA A 21 12.98 4.12 -0.65
C ALA A 21 14.38 3.68 -1.04
N ASP A 22 15.27 4.63 -1.26
CA ASP A 22 16.62 4.36 -1.73
C ASP A 22 17.64 4.85 -0.71
N THR A 23 18.59 3.97 -0.38
CA THR A 23 19.71 4.29 0.48
C THR A 23 21.00 4.09 -0.31
N GLN A 24 22.13 4.48 0.27
CA GLN A 24 23.41 4.32 -0.40
C GLN A 24 23.78 2.86 -0.67
N ARG A 25 23.17 1.92 0.07
CA ARG A 25 23.51 0.51 -0.01
C ARG A 25 22.50 -0.31 -0.80
N PHE A 26 21.22 0.06 -0.74
CA PHE A 26 20.16 -0.66 -1.45
C PHE A 26 18.94 0.21 -1.60
N GLY A 27 18.11 -0.15 -2.55
CA GLY A 27 16.82 0.47 -2.75
C GLY A 27 15.69 -0.53 -2.49
N ILE A 28 14.59 -0.04 -1.98
CA ILE A 28 13.37 -0.81 -1.79
C ILE A 28 12.29 -0.20 -2.65
N LEU A 29 11.75 -1.00 -3.56
CA LEU A 29 10.64 -0.60 -4.41
C LEU A 29 9.40 -1.31 -3.92
N ARG A 30 8.43 -0.54 -3.44
CA ARG A 30 7.13 -1.07 -3.02
C ARG A 30 6.10 -0.73 -4.06
N MET A 31 5.27 -1.70 -4.44
CA MET A 31 4.27 -1.44 -5.44
C MET A 31 3.00 -2.25 -5.19
N ILE A 32 1.89 -1.70 -5.65
CA ILE A 32 0.60 -2.38 -5.69
C ILE A 32 0.28 -2.59 -7.15
N VAL A 33 0.04 -3.83 -7.52
CA VAL A 33 -0.11 -4.24 -8.92
C VAL A 33 -1.42 -4.96 -9.14
N SER A 34 -1.85 -5.04 -10.39
CA SER A 34 -3.12 -5.67 -10.76
C SER A 34 -3.13 -7.19 -10.55
N ASP A 35 -1.97 -7.85 -10.62
CA ASP A 35 -1.85 -9.29 -10.44
C ASP A 35 -0.53 -9.57 -9.69
N TRP A 36 -0.61 -9.52 -8.37
CA TRP A 36 0.60 -9.60 -7.54
C TRP A 36 1.25 -10.99 -7.59
N GLU A 37 0.46 -12.05 -7.73
CA GLU A 37 1.01 -13.40 -7.78
C GLU A 37 1.87 -13.60 -9.01
N ARG A 38 1.37 -13.17 -10.17
CA ARG A 38 2.10 -13.24 -11.42
C ARG A 38 3.29 -12.28 -11.41
N ALA A 39 3.11 -11.08 -10.87
CA ALA A 39 4.20 -10.11 -10.74
C ALA A 39 5.33 -10.68 -9.90
N ARG A 40 5.01 -11.31 -8.78
CA ARG A 40 6.02 -11.94 -7.92
C ARG A 40 6.81 -12.99 -8.70
N ALA A 41 6.11 -13.87 -9.40
CA ALA A 41 6.77 -14.93 -10.16
C ALA A 41 7.70 -14.36 -11.24
N LEU A 42 7.24 -13.35 -11.97
CA LEU A 42 8.02 -12.72 -13.02
C LEU A 42 9.28 -12.03 -12.48
N LEU A 43 9.13 -11.29 -11.40
CA LEU A 43 10.25 -10.56 -10.79
C LEU A 43 11.28 -11.53 -10.19
N GLN A 44 10.82 -12.58 -9.51
CA GLN A 44 11.72 -13.60 -8.97
C GLN A 44 12.46 -14.33 -10.08
N GLY A 45 11.75 -14.63 -11.17
CA GLY A 45 12.35 -15.26 -12.33
C GLY A 45 13.44 -14.40 -12.99
N ALA A 46 13.34 -13.09 -12.86
CA ALA A 46 14.34 -12.15 -13.37
C ALA A 46 15.48 -11.88 -12.38
N GLY A 47 15.49 -12.57 -11.24
CA GLY A 47 16.55 -12.44 -10.25
C GLY A 47 16.34 -11.43 -9.15
N SER A 48 15.15 -10.83 -9.07
CA SER A 48 14.83 -9.87 -8.01
C SER A 48 14.47 -10.59 -6.73
N VAL A 49 14.81 -9.98 -5.59
CA VAL A 49 14.33 -10.42 -4.28
C VAL A 49 12.98 -9.78 -4.06
N VAL A 50 11.95 -10.60 -3.88
CA VAL A 50 10.56 -10.14 -3.77
C VAL A 50 9.94 -10.62 -2.47
N ASN A 51 9.37 -9.68 -1.73
CA ASN A 51 8.57 -9.98 -0.54
C ASN A 51 7.14 -9.51 -0.78
N VAL A 52 6.18 -10.35 -0.40
CA VAL A 52 4.78 -9.98 -0.44
C VAL A 52 4.36 -9.60 0.97
N THR A 53 3.80 -8.41 1.11
CA THR A 53 3.47 -7.84 2.40
C THR A 53 2.00 -7.44 2.42
N GLU A 54 1.31 -7.78 3.50
CA GLU A 54 -0.07 -7.36 3.69
C GLU A 54 -0.11 -5.88 4.04
N VAL A 55 -0.91 -5.13 3.31
CA VAL A 55 -1.13 -3.71 3.57
C VAL A 55 -2.62 -3.44 3.75
N VAL A 56 -2.92 -2.31 4.39
CA VAL A 56 -4.29 -1.89 4.66
C VAL A 56 -4.57 -0.62 3.88
N ALA A 57 -5.61 -0.62 3.07
CA ALA A 57 -6.03 0.55 2.31
C ALA A 57 -7.18 1.22 3.04
N VAL A 58 -7.08 2.52 3.23
CA VAL A 58 -8.00 3.30 4.04
C VAL A 58 -8.47 4.50 3.25
N GLU A 59 -9.78 4.73 3.22
CA GLU A 59 -10.36 5.96 2.67
C GLU A 59 -10.37 7.03 3.74
N VAL A 60 -9.83 8.20 3.40
CA VAL A 60 -9.85 9.36 4.30
C VAL A 60 -10.43 10.56 3.55
N PRO A 61 -11.03 11.52 4.27
CA PRO A 61 -11.46 12.76 3.61
C PRO A 61 -10.26 13.47 2.97
N ASP A 62 -10.38 13.83 1.71
CA ASP A 62 -9.33 14.56 1.00
C ASP A 62 -9.45 16.04 1.32
N ARG A 63 -9.06 16.41 2.52
CA ARG A 63 -9.11 17.76 3.06
C ARG A 63 -8.12 17.90 4.21
N PRO A 64 -7.78 19.13 4.59
CA PRO A 64 -6.89 19.34 5.74
C PRO A 64 -7.42 18.60 6.98
N GLY A 65 -6.54 17.92 7.67
CA GLY A 65 -6.87 17.15 8.86
C GLY A 65 -7.32 15.71 8.60
N GLY A 66 -7.58 15.32 7.35
CA GLY A 66 -8.01 13.94 7.05
C GLY A 66 -7.00 12.91 7.46
N LEU A 67 -5.75 13.10 7.08
CA LEU A 67 -4.66 12.20 7.47
C LEU A 67 -4.40 12.25 8.97
N ALA A 68 -4.34 13.43 9.54
CA ALA A 68 -4.09 13.59 10.97
C ALA A 68 -5.14 12.85 11.81
N GLY A 69 -6.40 12.92 11.40
CA GLY A 69 -7.48 12.22 12.09
C GLY A 69 -7.29 10.71 12.12
N VAL A 70 -6.80 10.13 11.02
CA VAL A 70 -6.52 8.70 10.97
C VAL A 70 -5.32 8.35 11.86
N LEU A 71 -4.25 9.13 11.77
CA LEU A 71 -3.04 8.88 12.56
C LEU A 71 -3.29 8.98 14.06
N GLU A 72 -4.16 9.90 14.48
CA GLU A 72 -4.54 10.07 15.89
C GLU A 72 -5.16 8.81 16.48
N LEU A 73 -5.81 7.98 15.66
CA LEU A 73 -6.43 6.74 16.14
C LEU A 73 -5.40 5.75 16.67
N PHE A 74 -4.17 5.86 16.21
CA PHE A 74 -3.11 4.93 16.62
C PHE A 74 -2.18 5.49 17.69
N GLU A 75 -2.37 6.74 18.07
CA GLU A 75 -1.60 7.35 19.13
C GLU A 75 -1.89 6.64 20.46
N GLY A 76 -0.83 6.18 21.12
CA GLY A 76 -0.95 5.45 22.39
C GLY A 76 -1.52 4.04 22.26
N SER A 77 -1.75 3.53 21.06
CA SER A 77 -2.37 2.21 20.85
C SER A 77 -1.40 1.04 20.96
N GLY A 78 -0.10 1.30 20.83
CA GLY A 78 0.90 0.25 20.70
C GLY A 78 1.03 -0.35 19.31
N ILE A 79 0.18 0.10 18.37
CA ILE A 79 0.24 -0.33 16.97
C ILE A 79 1.17 0.60 16.22
N ASN A 80 2.17 0.04 15.54
CA ASN A 80 3.16 0.82 14.83
C ASN A 80 2.89 0.84 13.33
N ILE A 81 3.03 2.01 12.71
CA ILE A 81 2.96 2.17 11.26
C ILE A 81 4.39 2.03 10.74
N GLU A 82 4.66 0.96 10.01
CA GLU A 82 5.99 0.70 9.48
C GLU A 82 6.29 1.58 8.27
N TYR A 83 5.29 1.77 7.41
CA TYR A 83 5.35 2.74 6.31
C TYR A 83 3.95 3.03 5.81
N MET A 84 3.82 4.11 5.04
CA MET A 84 2.56 4.49 4.43
C MET A 84 2.83 5.29 3.15
N TYR A 85 1.89 5.27 2.24
CA TYR A 85 1.92 6.11 1.03
C TYR A 85 0.52 6.28 0.46
N ALA A 86 0.36 7.34 -0.35
CA ALA A 86 -0.93 7.63 -0.96
C ALA A 86 -1.12 6.78 -2.22
N PHE A 87 -2.32 6.27 -2.38
CA PHE A 87 -2.73 5.62 -3.61
C PHE A 87 -3.14 6.73 -4.59
N PRO A 88 -2.61 6.75 -5.82
CA PRO A 88 -2.87 7.86 -6.75
C PRO A 88 -4.25 7.75 -7.40
N PHE A 89 -5.27 7.56 -6.60
CA PHE A 89 -6.63 7.38 -7.05
C PHE A 89 -7.56 8.01 -6.03
N VAL A 90 -8.36 8.97 -6.47
CA VAL A 90 -9.31 9.67 -5.60
C VAL A 90 -10.70 9.15 -5.91
N ARG A 91 -11.44 8.78 -4.88
CA ARG A 91 -12.81 8.27 -5.00
C ARG A 91 -13.77 9.32 -4.44
N GLY A 92 -14.30 10.17 -5.33
CA GLY A 92 -15.12 11.31 -4.92
C GLY A 92 -14.27 12.31 -4.15
N GLU A 93 -14.69 12.66 -2.94
CA GLU A 93 -13.95 13.58 -2.07
C GLU A 93 -13.03 12.85 -1.11
N LYS A 94 -12.74 11.58 -1.38
CA LYS A 94 -11.94 10.73 -0.52
C LYS A 94 -10.62 10.40 -1.17
N ALA A 95 -9.56 10.42 -0.38
CA ALA A 95 -8.25 9.92 -0.78
C ALA A 95 -8.07 8.52 -0.21
N VAL A 96 -7.26 7.71 -0.88
CA VAL A 96 -6.93 6.37 -0.42
C VAL A 96 -5.49 6.34 0.06
N LEU A 97 -5.29 5.90 1.29
CA LEU A 97 -3.96 5.76 1.89
C LEU A 97 -3.67 4.28 2.13
N ILE A 98 -2.43 3.90 1.88
CA ILE A 98 -1.95 2.54 2.07
C ILE A 98 -1.04 2.52 3.29
N PHE A 99 -1.34 1.63 4.24
CA PHE A 99 -0.57 1.48 5.46
C PHE A 99 -0.03 0.07 5.61
N ARG A 100 1.21 -0.04 6.05
CA ARG A 100 1.74 -1.29 6.57
C ARG A 100 1.86 -1.17 8.08
N PHE A 101 1.06 -1.96 8.79
CA PHE A 101 1.09 -2.01 10.26
C PHE A 101 1.84 -3.25 10.73
N ASP A 102 2.47 -3.15 11.90
CA ASP A 102 3.05 -4.32 12.56
C ASP A 102 1.98 -5.30 13.05
N GLN A 103 0.76 -4.80 13.30
CA GLN A 103 -0.39 -5.59 13.75
C GLN A 103 -1.61 -5.25 12.89
N PRO A 104 -1.67 -5.78 11.64
CA PRO A 104 -2.72 -5.38 10.70
C PRO A 104 -4.13 -5.67 11.18
N ASP A 105 -4.38 -6.82 11.80
CA ASP A 105 -5.74 -7.17 12.25
C ASP A 105 -6.22 -6.23 13.35
N ALA A 106 -5.34 -5.90 14.30
CA ALA A 106 -5.66 -4.96 15.37
C ALA A 106 -5.91 -3.56 14.81
N ALA A 107 -5.13 -3.15 13.81
CA ALA A 107 -5.29 -1.86 13.16
C ALA A 107 -6.63 -1.77 12.43
N ILE A 108 -7.00 -2.81 11.68
CA ILE A 108 -8.28 -2.88 10.98
C ILE A 108 -9.45 -2.76 11.95
N GLY A 109 -9.39 -3.51 13.05
CA GLY A 109 -10.42 -3.45 14.09
C GLY A 109 -10.59 -2.05 14.66
N ARG A 110 -9.47 -1.38 14.94
CA ARG A 110 -9.51 -0.03 15.49
C ARG A 110 -10.07 0.98 14.48
N LEU A 111 -9.69 0.87 13.22
CA LEU A 111 -10.21 1.74 12.17
C LEU A 111 -11.73 1.58 12.01
N ARG A 112 -12.20 0.34 11.99
CA ARG A 112 -13.63 0.05 11.84
C ARG A 112 -14.45 0.53 13.03
N GLU A 113 -13.92 0.39 14.24
CA GLU A 113 -14.56 0.92 15.46
C GLU A 113 -14.80 2.42 15.37
N LYS A 114 -13.91 3.14 14.73
CA LYS A 114 -13.99 4.60 14.60
C LYS A 114 -14.71 5.05 13.34
N GLY A 115 -15.30 4.12 12.61
CA GLY A 115 -16.07 4.43 11.41
C GLY A 115 -15.26 4.78 10.19
N VAL A 116 -13.96 4.45 10.18
CA VAL A 116 -13.11 4.68 9.03
C VAL A 116 -13.28 3.53 8.05
N ASN A 117 -13.46 3.86 6.77
CA ASN A 117 -13.69 2.86 5.74
C ASN A 117 -12.38 2.19 5.34
N VAL A 118 -12.30 0.88 5.61
CA VAL A 118 -11.17 0.05 5.22
C VAL A 118 -11.55 -0.67 3.94
N LEU A 119 -10.76 -0.47 2.90
CA LEU A 119 -11.03 -1.08 1.59
C LEU A 119 -10.48 -2.49 1.55
N ASP A 120 -11.22 -3.41 0.94
CA ASP A 120 -10.76 -4.78 0.76
C ASP A 120 -9.97 -4.92 -0.54
N GLY A 121 -9.38 -6.10 -0.75
CA GLY A 121 -8.56 -6.38 -1.93
C GLY A 121 -9.34 -6.27 -3.23
N GLY A 122 -10.64 -6.55 -3.20
CA GLY A 122 -11.49 -6.42 -4.38
C GLY A 122 -11.66 -4.98 -4.82
N THR A 123 -11.65 -4.04 -3.87
CA THR A 123 -11.75 -2.61 -4.16
C THR A 123 -10.48 -2.07 -4.81
N ILE A 124 -9.33 -2.53 -4.36
CA ILE A 124 -8.03 -2.06 -4.87
C ILE A 124 -7.56 -2.91 -6.03
N GLU A 125 -8.04 -4.11 -6.14
CA GLU A 125 -7.75 -5.04 -7.21
C GLU A 125 -6.28 -5.37 -7.39
N GLY A 126 -5.90 -6.63 -7.22
CA GLY A 126 -4.57 -7.12 -7.51
C GLY A 126 -3.46 -6.58 -6.63
N ARG A 127 -3.79 -6.03 -5.49
CA ARG A 127 -2.75 -5.53 -4.60
C ARG A 127 -1.98 -6.67 -3.96
#